data_a5487c4c447a7d286c1d156293de1350
#
_entry.id   a5487c4c447a7d286c1d156293de1350
#
_cell.length_a   1.000
_cell.length_b   1.000
_cell.length_c   1.000
_cell.angle_alpha   90.00
_cell.angle_beta   90.00
_cell.angle_gamma   90.00
#
_symmetry.space_group_name_H-M   'P 1'
#
loop_
_entity.id
_entity.type
_entity.pdbx_description
1 polymer ?
#
loop_
_entity_poly.entity_id
_entity_poly.type
_entity_poly.pdbx_seq_one_letter_code
_entity_poly.pdbx_strand_id
1 'polypeptide(L)'
;VTEGLGPRLVEGGATFGVWAPKVTSLAVRAGGRVVELERHERGVWRGAVEGLAAGDDYLLVLDGQRERPDPRSRFQPHGVHGPSRLVDLGPPPAPFATPALRDLIFYELHCGTFTPEGTFDAAAGRLGHLVDLGVTAVEVMPVAAFPGSRGWGYDGVALYAVHAAYGGPDGFRRFVDACHGAGLAVFLDVVYNHLGPDGNYLGEFGPYFTDRATTPWGDAVNLDGPGSDFVRGLILDNAEQWVTGYGVDGLRLDAVHELHDRSSVHILEELAERVHAARPGALVVAESDLHQPLLVTAYGLDAMWDDDLHHALHVAVTGETSGYYDGFQDLGALAKALETGWVFIGQYYPFLDRRHGRDPAGLGGERFVVCSQNHDQVGNRAFGERLATLAGPDLDAVASVLVACSPFLPLLFQGQEWGETRPFLFFTDHGPGLASAVRQGRRAEFAAFDWADEVPDPNDPATFERSKLDWDRAGGPVLELWQALLRLRREVPALGNCRRDLTTARADPERRLVTLERSDPSGSRAVVVANLGQRSQHIPFDTGKLRLRVATRPISPSGDLSGASAAVWTT
;
A
#
# COMPACT_ATOMS: atom_id res chain seq x y z
N VAL A 1 19.53 -3.91 21.78
CA VAL A 1 18.51 -3.82 22.86
C VAL A 1 17.49 -4.94 22.74
N THR A 2 17.07 -5.30 21.53
CA THR A 2 16.00 -6.28 21.25
C THR A 2 16.52 -7.68 20.90
N GLU A 3 17.81 -7.91 20.95
CA GLU A 3 18.40 -9.22 20.63
C GLU A 3 17.80 -10.33 21.51
N GLY A 4 17.32 -11.40 20.84
CA GLY A 4 16.69 -12.55 21.50
C GLY A 4 15.26 -12.31 21.99
N LEU A 5 14.57 -11.22 21.58
CA LEU A 5 13.13 -11.08 21.79
C LEU A 5 12.33 -11.88 20.74
N GLY A 6 11.15 -12.34 21.18
CA GLY A 6 10.29 -13.26 20.42
C GLY A 6 10.62 -14.74 20.63
N PRO A 7 9.77 -15.62 20.12
CA PRO A 7 9.95 -17.06 20.20
C PRO A 7 11.00 -17.53 19.17
N ARG A 8 11.85 -18.48 19.56
CA ARG A 8 12.86 -19.11 18.67
C ARG A 8 12.87 -20.61 18.92
N LEU A 9 12.74 -21.38 17.85
CA LEU A 9 12.98 -22.82 17.88
C LEU A 9 14.47 -23.09 18.04
N VAL A 10 14.78 -24.02 18.94
CA VAL A 10 16.13 -24.52 19.20
C VAL A 10 16.12 -26.05 19.28
N GLU A 11 17.28 -26.68 19.26
CA GLU A 11 17.35 -28.12 19.43
C GLU A 11 16.70 -28.54 20.78
N GLY A 12 15.69 -29.38 20.71
CA GLY A 12 14.96 -29.91 21.86
C GLY A 12 13.87 -29.00 22.44
N GLY A 13 13.53 -27.84 21.82
CA GLY A 13 12.48 -26.99 22.35
C GLY A 13 12.39 -25.59 21.72
N ALA A 14 12.00 -24.63 22.53
CA ALA A 14 11.93 -23.23 22.12
C ALA A 14 12.41 -22.29 23.24
N THR A 15 13.05 -21.19 22.85
CA THR A 15 13.38 -20.07 23.75
C THR A 15 12.40 -18.92 23.54
N PHE A 16 12.14 -18.17 24.61
CA PHE A 16 11.25 -17.02 24.62
C PHE A 16 11.96 -15.82 25.21
N GLY A 17 11.83 -14.68 24.54
CA GLY A 17 12.26 -13.39 25.03
C GLY A 17 11.09 -12.41 24.90
N VAL A 18 10.67 -11.80 26.00
CA VAL A 18 9.51 -10.89 26.03
C VAL A 18 9.85 -9.62 26.79
N TRP A 19 9.57 -8.45 26.19
CA TRP A 19 9.65 -7.20 26.94
C TRP A 19 8.30 -6.89 27.58
N ALA A 20 8.28 -6.97 28.91
CA ALA A 20 7.08 -6.77 29.71
C ALA A 20 7.41 -6.09 31.04
N PRO A 21 7.79 -4.81 31.04
CA PRO A 21 8.17 -4.09 32.27
C PRO A 21 7.01 -3.88 33.25
N LYS A 22 5.76 -3.93 32.79
CA LYS A 22 4.56 -3.70 33.61
C LYS A 22 4.16 -4.91 34.46
N VAL A 23 4.65 -6.12 34.16
CA VAL A 23 4.26 -7.33 34.89
C VAL A 23 5.26 -7.69 35.96
N THR A 24 4.79 -8.37 37.02
CA THR A 24 5.60 -8.82 38.15
C THR A 24 6.05 -10.26 38.03
N SER A 25 5.32 -11.08 37.24
CA SER A 25 5.71 -12.43 36.84
C SER A 25 5.27 -12.69 35.40
N LEU A 26 6.02 -13.51 34.67
CA LEU A 26 5.70 -13.91 33.31
C LEU A 26 6.07 -15.37 33.08
N ALA A 27 5.15 -16.15 32.52
CA ALA A 27 5.36 -17.54 32.20
C ALA A 27 4.88 -17.86 30.78
N VAL A 28 5.36 -18.97 30.23
CA VAL A 28 4.86 -19.57 28.99
C VAL A 28 3.99 -20.76 29.32
N ARG A 29 2.76 -20.79 28.85
CA ARG A 29 1.89 -21.96 28.84
C ARG A 29 1.96 -22.64 27.49
N ALA A 30 2.46 -23.87 27.42
CA ALA A 30 2.53 -24.67 26.21
C ALA A 30 2.53 -26.17 26.56
N GLY A 31 1.94 -27.01 25.72
CA GLY A 31 1.92 -28.45 25.90
C GLY A 31 1.35 -28.92 27.26
N GLY A 32 0.38 -28.20 27.81
CA GLY A 32 -0.23 -28.46 29.12
C GLY A 32 0.65 -28.09 30.34
N ARG A 33 1.79 -27.47 30.13
CA ARG A 33 2.73 -27.01 31.17
C ARG A 33 2.76 -25.49 31.24
N VAL A 34 3.13 -24.97 32.42
CA VAL A 34 3.43 -23.55 32.64
C VAL A 34 4.87 -23.45 33.11
N VAL A 35 5.69 -22.70 32.39
CA VAL A 35 7.11 -22.52 32.68
C VAL A 35 7.39 -21.05 32.89
N GLU A 36 7.86 -20.70 34.11
CA GLU A 36 8.20 -19.32 34.48
C GLU A 36 9.40 -18.83 33.66
N LEU A 37 9.35 -17.56 33.27
CA LEU A 37 10.47 -16.86 32.64
C LEU A 37 11.25 -16.06 33.72
N GLU A 38 12.56 -15.96 33.51
CA GLU A 38 13.45 -15.17 34.35
C GLU A 38 13.40 -13.69 33.97
N ARG A 39 13.27 -12.80 34.95
CA ARG A 39 13.30 -11.37 34.74
C ARG A 39 14.72 -10.85 34.65
N HIS A 40 15.02 -10.15 33.58
CA HIS A 40 16.28 -9.45 33.34
C HIS A 40 16.13 -7.92 33.45
N GLU A 41 17.20 -7.20 33.17
CA GLU A 41 17.23 -5.73 33.17
C GLU A 41 16.20 -5.13 32.20
N ARG A 42 15.76 -3.92 32.47
CA ARG A 42 14.81 -3.12 31.66
C ARG A 42 13.46 -3.82 31.43
N GLY A 43 13.10 -4.83 32.24
CA GLY A 43 11.83 -5.54 32.13
C GLY A 43 11.76 -6.57 30.99
N VAL A 44 12.90 -7.07 30.56
CA VAL A 44 12.99 -8.22 29.65
C VAL A 44 12.82 -9.51 30.46
N TRP A 45 12.08 -10.46 29.89
CA TRP A 45 11.88 -11.80 30.44
C TRP A 45 12.43 -12.83 29.46
N ARG A 46 13.13 -13.84 29.97
CA ARG A 46 13.74 -14.89 29.14
C ARG A 46 13.56 -16.27 29.75
N GLY A 47 13.49 -17.29 28.92
CA GLY A 47 13.47 -18.69 29.33
C GLY A 47 13.38 -19.64 28.16
N ALA A 48 13.51 -20.92 28.48
CA ALA A 48 13.40 -22.01 27.50
C ALA A 48 12.30 -22.99 27.95
N VAL A 49 11.60 -23.56 26.99
CA VAL A 49 10.61 -24.61 27.19
C VAL A 49 11.00 -25.80 26.34
N GLU A 50 11.36 -26.89 27.01
CA GLU A 50 11.77 -28.13 26.33
C GLU A 50 10.59 -28.88 25.72
N GLY A 51 10.85 -29.63 24.64
CA GLY A 51 9.89 -30.50 23.99
C GLY A 51 8.88 -29.79 23.08
N LEU A 52 9.07 -28.50 22.82
CA LEU A 52 8.26 -27.75 21.84
C LEU A 52 8.87 -27.84 20.44
N ALA A 53 8.01 -27.82 19.44
CA ALA A 53 8.36 -27.87 18.02
C ALA A 53 7.56 -26.82 17.22
N ALA A 54 7.90 -26.65 15.95
CA ALA A 54 7.08 -25.90 15.02
C ALA A 54 5.66 -26.51 14.97
N GLY A 55 4.65 -25.62 15.00
CA GLY A 55 3.25 -26.02 15.05
C GLY A 55 2.64 -26.07 16.45
N ASP A 56 3.45 -26.04 17.52
CA ASP A 56 2.94 -26.01 18.88
C ASP A 56 2.38 -24.63 19.25
N ASP A 57 1.23 -24.63 19.92
CA ASP A 57 0.57 -23.43 20.42
C ASP A 57 1.05 -23.06 21.82
N TYR A 58 1.17 -21.76 22.08
CA TYR A 58 1.55 -21.23 23.39
C TYR A 58 0.86 -19.90 23.69
N LEU A 59 0.77 -19.59 25.00
CA LEU A 59 0.31 -18.32 25.53
C LEU A 59 1.32 -17.80 26.55
N LEU A 60 1.38 -16.49 26.68
CA LEU A 60 2.07 -15.82 27.79
C LEU A 60 1.09 -15.64 28.93
N VAL A 61 1.52 -16.00 30.15
CA VAL A 61 0.74 -15.87 31.38
C VAL A 61 1.30 -14.72 32.19
N LEU A 62 0.57 -13.62 32.24
CA LEU A 62 0.94 -12.38 32.94
C LEU A 62 0.40 -12.44 34.37
N ASP A 63 1.29 -12.23 35.36
CA ASP A 63 0.98 -12.17 36.78
C ASP A 63 0.19 -13.40 37.29
N GLY A 64 0.41 -14.55 36.65
CA GLY A 64 -0.26 -15.82 36.98
C GLY A 64 -1.76 -15.89 36.70
N GLN A 65 -2.35 -14.89 36.05
CA GLN A 65 -3.81 -14.75 35.87
C GLN A 65 -4.26 -14.51 34.43
N ARG A 66 -3.55 -13.68 33.68
CA ARG A 66 -3.97 -13.23 32.35
C ARG A 66 -3.20 -13.98 31.26
N GLU A 67 -3.90 -14.68 30.41
CA GLU A 67 -3.31 -15.34 29.24
C GLU A 67 -3.42 -14.43 28.02
N ARG A 68 -2.29 -14.20 27.36
CA ARG A 68 -2.21 -13.31 26.18
C ARG A 68 -1.34 -13.91 25.10
N PRO A 69 -1.64 -13.62 23.81
CA PRO A 69 -0.70 -13.91 22.73
C PRO A 69 0.61 -13.14 22.92
N ASP A 70 1.66 -13.64 22.30
CA ASP A 70 2.98 -13.02 22.31
C ASP A 70 2.98 -11.75 21.43
N PRO A 71 3.50 -10.61 21.88
CA PRO A 71 3.69 -9.41 21.08
C PRO A 71 4.47 -9.64 19.77
N ARG A 72 5.31 -10.67 19.72
CA ARG A 72 6.10 -11.07 18.53
C ARG A 72 5.62 -12.40 17.93
N SER A 73 4.36 -12.74 18.14
CA SER A 73 3.76 -13.94 17.53
C SER A 73 3.88 -13.92 16.01
N ARG A 74 4.39 -15.00 15.43
CA ARG A 74 4.50 -15.15 13.99
C ARG A 74 3.28 -15.78 13.34
N PHE A 75 2.37 -16.36 14.13
CA PHE A 75 1.12 -16.91 13.64
C PHE A 75 0.05 -16.98 14.73
N GLN A 76 -1.16 -16.57 14.37
CA GLN A 76 -2.35 -16.56 15.21
C GLN A 76 -3.44 -17.43 14.56
N PRO A 77 -3.32 -18.77 14.59
CA PRO A 77 -4.22 -19.67 13.86
C PRO A 77 -5.64 -19.67 14.38
N HIS A 78 -5.84 -19.25 15.62
CA HIS A 78 -7.14 -19.21 16.31
C HIS A 78 -7.67 -17.78 16.51
N GLY A 79 -7.17 -16.83 15.69
CA GLY A 79 -7.51 -15.41 15.78
C GLY A 79 -6.69 -14.65 16.84
N VAL A 80 -6.90 -13.36 16.90
CA VAL A 80 -6.06 -12.41 17.68
C VAL A 80 -6.15 -12.56 19.20
N HIS A 81 -7.15 -13.26 19.70
CA HIS A 81 -7.33 -13.57 21.13
C HIS A 81 -6.81 -14.96 21.51
N GLY A 82 -6.50 -15.78 20.53
CA GLY A 82 -6.06 -17.14 20.70
C GLY A 82 -4.57 -17.28 21.00
N PRO A 83 -4.10 -18.52 21.20
CA PRO A 83 -2.68 -18.78 21.36
C PRO A 83 -1.87 -18.43 20.13
N SER A 84 -0.64 -18.01 20.37
CA SER A 84 0.39 -17.90 19.36
C SER A 84 0.91 -19.27 18.98
N ARG A 85 1.31 -19.45 17.71
CA ARG A 85 1.92 -20.70 17.23
C ARG A 85 3.40 -20.51 16.91
N LEU A 86 4.21 -21.47 17.32
CA LEU A 86 5.62 -21.55 16.93
C LEU A 86 5.73 -21.81 15.43
N VAL A 87 6.46 -20.95 14.73
CA VAL A 87 6.67 -21.03 13.27
C VAL A 87 8.14 -21.21 12.99
N ASP A 88 8.46 -22.20 12.16
CA ASP A 88 9.73 -22.29 11.48
C ASP A 88 9.59 -21.66 10.09
N LEU A 89 10.24 -20.53 9.85
CA LEU A 89 10.24 -19.88 8.55
C LEU A 89 11.08 -20.65 7.50
N GLY A 90 11.76 -21.72 7.93
CA GLY A 90 12.64 -22.49 7.06
C GLY A 90 13.92 -21.77 6.65
N PRO A 91 14.60 -22.23 5.59
CA PRO A 91 15.82 -21.59 5.10
C PRO A 91 15.50 -20.19 4.53
N PRO A 92 16.53 -19.31 4.44
CA PRO A 92 16.37 -18.03 3.77
C PRO A 92 15.75 -18.18 2.37
N PRO A 93 14.93 -17.19 1.92
CA PRO A 93 14.38 -17.21 0.58
C PRO A 93 15.44 -17.31 -0.51
N ALA A 94 15.08 -17.91 -1.65
CA ALA A 94 15.96 -17.93 -2.81
C ALA A 94 16.31 -16.49 -3.25
N PRO A 95 17.55 -16.24 -3.71
CA PRO A 95 17.91 -14.92 -4.20
C PRO A 95 17.02 -14.50 -5.38
N PHE A 96 16.49 -13.29 -5.30
CA PHE A 96 15.76 -12.64 -6.38
C PHE A 96 16.36 -11.24 -6.60
N ALA A 97 16.55 -10.88 -7.86
CA ALA A 97 17.04 -9.56 -8.23
C ALA A 97 15.85 -8.60 -8.38
N THR A 98 15.63 -7.79 -7.36
CA THR A 98 14.61 -6.72 -7.40
C THR A 98 14.87 -5.81 -8.60
N PRO A 99 13.86 -5.50 -9.44
CA PRO A 99 14.00 -4.54 -10.52
C PRO A 99 14.50 -3.18 -10.01
N ALA A 100 15.24 -2.44 -10.84
CA ALA A 100 15.64 -1.08 -10.46
C ALA A 100 14.39 -0.22 -10.22
N LEU A 101 14.45 0.70 -9.25
CA LEU A 101 13.31 1.52 -8.83
C LEU A 101 12.54 2.13 -10.02
N ARG A 102 13.25 2.70 -11.00
CA ARG A 102 12.64 3.31 -12.20
C ARG A 102 11.90 2.34 -13.13
N ASP A 103 12.17 1.05 -13.01
CA ASP A 103 11.58 0.00 -13.84
C ASP A 103 10.36 -0.66 -13.16
N LEU A 104 10.00 -0.18 -11.95
CA LEU A 104 8.85 -0.70 -11.23
C LEU A 104 7.54 -0.20 -11.85
N ILE A 105 6.63 -1.15 -12.00
CA ILE A 105 5.23 -0.97 -12.35
C ILE A 105 4.46 -1.81 -11.35
N PHE A 106 3.76 -1.14 -10.43
CA PHE A 106 3.09 -1.77 -9.31
C PHE A 106 1.70 -2.30 -9.67
N TYR A 107 1.32 -3.40 -9.07
CA TYR A 107 -0.03 -3.92 -9.07
C TYR A 107 -0.45 -4.16 -7.62
N GLU A 108 -1.33 -3.30 -7.11
CA GLU A 108 -1.85 -3.38 -5.76
C GLU A 108 -2.98 -4.41 -5.69
N LEU A 109 -2.90 -5.34 -4.73
CA LEU A 109 -3.93 -6.33 -4.49
C LEU A 109 -4.25 -6.55 -3.01
N HIS A 110 -5.52 -6.83 -2.73
CA HIS A 110 -6.01 -7.32 -1.46
C HIS A 110 -6.19 -8.84 -1.54
N CYS A 111 -5.44 -9.61 -0.75
CA CYS A 111 -5.44 -11.07 -0.82
C CYS A 111 -6.86 -11.66 -0.74
N GLY A 112 -7.69 -11.19 0.21
CA GLY A 112 -9.03 -11.73 0.46
C GLY A 112 -10.05 -11.47 -0.66
N THR A 113 -9.83 -10.50 -1.55
CA THR A 113 -10.79 -10.14 -2.61
C THR A 113 -10.23 -10.30 -4.02
N PHE A 114 -8.94 -10.59 -4.15
CA PHE A 114 -8.31 -10.78 -5.45
C PHE A 114 -8.84 -12.00 -6.20
N THR A 115 -9.10 -13.09 -5.47
CA THR A 115 -9.71 -14.31 -6.02
C THR A 115 -10.97 -14.69 -5.23
N PRO A 116 -11.84 -15.54 -5.78
CA PRO A 116 -13.01 -16.06 -5.04
C PRO A 116 -12.62 -16.73 -3.72
N GLU A 117 -11.51 -17.47 -3.69
CA GLU A 117 -11.00 -18.20 -2.53
C GLU A 117 -10.41 -17.27 -1.46
N GLY A 118 -9.85 -16.12 -1.86
CA GLY A 118 -9.27 -15.13 -0.98
C GLY A 118 -8.01 -15.60 -0.25
N THR A 119 -7.16 -16.40 -0.91
CA THR A 119 -5.94 -16.96 -0.32
C THR A 119 -4.71 -16.68 -1.19
N PHE A 120 -3.52 -16.74 -0.58
CA PHE A 120 -2.25 -16.59 -1.30
C PHE A 120 -2.04 -17.66 -2.37
N ASP A 121 -2.43 -18.90 -2.09
CA ASP A 121 -2.29 -19.98 -3.07
C ASP A 121 -3.19 -19.76 -4.29
N ALA A 122 -4.40 -19.24 -4.11
CA ALA A 122 -5.30 -18.87 -5.20
C ALA A 122 -4.77 -17.64 -5.98
N ALA A 123 -4.23 -16.65 -5.27
CA ALA A 123 -3.59 -15.48 -5.88
C ALA A 123 -2.37 -15.89 -6.73
N ALA A 124 -1.55 -16.82 -6.24
CA ALA A 124 -0.43 -17.38 -6.99
C ALA A 124 -0.87 -18.02 -8.32
N GLY A 125 -2.07 -18.59 -8.37
CA GLY A 125 -2.67 -19.14 -9.60
C GLY A 125 -3.01 -18.08 -10.67
N ARG A 126 -2.97 -16.80 -10.33
CA ARG A 126 -3.28 -15.66 -11.24
C ARG A 126 -2.05 -14.86 -11.68
N LEU A 127 -0.85 -15.22 -11.23
CA LEU A 127 0.38 -14.48 -11.56
C LEU A 127 0.68 -14.43 -13.07
N GLY A 128 0.30 -15.46 -13.83
CA GLY A 128 0.43 -15.44 -15.30
C GLY A 128 -0.29 -14.25 -15.94
N HIS A 129 -1.48 -13.89 -15.46
CA HIS A 129 -2.21 -12.70 -15.92
C HIS A 129 -1.42 -11.41 -15.65
N LEU A 130 -0.80 -11.27 -14.48
CA LEU A 130 -0.01 -10.09 -14.12
C LEU A 130 1.28 -9.98 -14.95
N VAL A 131 1.91 -11.11 -15.26
CA VAL A 131 3.07 -11.17 -16.17
C VAL A 131 2.67 -10.74 -17.58
N ASP A 132 1.56 -11.27 -18.08
CA ASP A 132 1.03 -10.93 -19.42
C ASP A 132 0.58 -9.46 -19.50
N LEU A 133 0.06 -8.92 -18.41
CA LEU A 133 -0.25 -7.49 -18.28
C LEU A 133 1.00 -6.63 -18.42
N GLY A 134 2.11 -7.09 -17.85
CA GLY A 134 3.41 -6.44 -17.96
C GLY A 134 3.80 -5.60 -16.74
N VAL A 135 3.18 -5.82 -15.58
CA VAL A 135 3.65 -5.26 -14.31
C VAL A 135 4.94 -5.95 -13.87
N THR A 136 5.70 -5.30 -12.98
CA THR A 136 6.99 -5.80 -12.51
C THR A 136 7.03 -6.04 -11.00
N ALA A 137 6.02 -5.54 -10.28
CA ALA A 137 5.91 -5.70 -8.85
C ALA A 137 4.44 -5.88 -8.43
N VAL A 138 4.22 -6.73 -7.45
CA VAL A 138 2.95 -6.88 -6.75
C VAL A 138 3.07 -6.19 -5.40
N GLU A 139 2.15 -5.26 -5.11
CA GLU A 139 2.02 -4.65 -3.79
C GLU A 139 0.84 -5.29 -3.07
N VAL A 140 1.13 -5.97 -1.97
CA VAL A 140 0.13 -6.70 -1.19
C VAL A 140 -0.33 -5.83 -0.03
N MET A 141 -1.64 -5.54 0.04
CA MET A 141 -2.25 -4.87 1.19
C MET A 141 -1.93 -5.61 2.49
N PRO A 142 -2.05 -4.96 3.68
CA PRO A 142 -1.51 -5.50 4.92
C PRO A 142 -2.00 -6.91 5.25
N VAL A 143 -1.07 -7.75 5.70
CA VAL A 143 -1.30 -9.17 6.02
C VAL A 143 -1.17 -9.50 7.50
N ALA A 144 -0.81 -8.51 8.34
CA ALA A 144 -0.70 -8.71 9.79
C ALA A 144 -2.04 -9.19 10.37
N ALA A 145 -2.00 -10.11 11.33
CA ALA A 145 -3.21 -10.69 11.88
C ALA A 145 -4.11 -9.64 12.52
N PHE A 146 -5.35 -9.60 12.08
CA PHE A 146 -6.43 -8.71 12.51
C PHE A 146 -7.64 -9.53 13.00
N PRO A 147 -8.64 -8.92 13.66
CA PRO A 147 -9.84 -9.61 14.14
C PRO A 147 -10.68 -10.23 13.03
N GLY A 148 -11.23 -11.41 13.29
CA GLY A 148 -12.13 -12.09 12.37
C GLY A 148 -11.42 -12.71 11.16
N SER A 149 -12.10 -12.75 10.02
CA SER A 149 -11.63 -13.37 8.77
C SER A 149 -11.64 -12.43 7.56
N ARG A 150 -12.20 -11.23 7.72
CA ARG A 150 -12.42 -10.24 6.66
C ARG A 150 -11.99 -8.86 7.16
N GLY A 151 -11.13 -8.21 6.42
CA GLY A 151 -10.66 -6.85 6.73
C GLY A 151 -9.65 -6.41 5.67
N TRP A 152 -9.48 -5.12 5.52
CA TRP A 152 -8.44 -4.57 4.64
C TRP A 152 -7.02 -4.87 5.14
N GLY A 153 -6.88 -5.16 6.46
CA GLY A 153 -5.60 -5.43 7.09
C GLY A 153 -5.03 -4.27 7.91
N TYR A 154 -5.65 -3.08 7.88
CA TYR A 154 -5.18 -1.91 8.64
C TYR A 154 -5.56 -1.97 10.14
N ASP A 155 -6.39 -2.92 10.55
CA ASP A 155 -6.68 -3.24 11.97
C ASP A 155 -5.74 -4.31 12.55
N GLY A 156 -4.54 -4.49 11.98
CA GLY A 156 -3.56 -5.47 12.42
C GLY A 156 -3.11 -5.26 13.86
N VAL A 157 -3.02 -6.35 14.65
CA VAL A 157 -2.59 -6.31 16.07
C VAL A 157 -1.41 -7.21 16.38
N ALA A 158 -1.11 -8.17 15.51
CA ALA A 158 0.05 -9.06 15.63
C ALA A 158 0.96 -8.85 14.41
N LEU A 159 1.82 -7.84 14.48
CA LEU A 159 2.63 -7.35 13.34
C LEU A 159 3.48 -8.42 12.65
N TYR A 160 3.92 -9.44 13.40
CA TYR A 160 4.78 -10.51 12.88
C TYR A 160 3.99 -11.68 12.27
N ALA A 161 2.68 -11.74 12.51
CA ALA A 161 1.84 -12.87 12.15
C ALA A 161 1.12 -12.62 10.82
N VAL A 162 1.30 -13.52 9.86
CA VAL A 162 0.50 -13.53 8.64
C VAL A 162 -0.90 -14.06 8.94
N HIS A 163 -1.94 -13.35 8.48
CA HIS A 163 -3.33 -13.65 8.77
C HIS A 163 -3.73 -15.06 8.30
N ALA A 164 -4.40 -15.81 9.19
CA ALA A 164 -4.75 -17.22 8.97
C ALA A 164 -5.70 -17.43 7.79
N ALA A 165 -6.67 -16.53 7.57
CA ALA A 165 -7.64 -16.64 6.46
C ALA A 165 -6.97 -16.55 5.09
N TYR A 166 -5.81 -15.91 4.97
CA TYR A 166 -5.05 -15.81 3.71
C TYR A 166 -4.15 -17.01 3.44
N GLY A 167 -3.99 -17.92 4.42
CA GLY A 167 -3.12 -19.10 4.33
C GLY A 167 -1.94 -19.08 5.28
N GLY A 168 -1.85 -18.07 6.16
CA GLY A 168 -0.82 -17.95 7.19
C GLY A 168 0.60 -17.82 6.64
N PRO A 169 1.62 -18.03 7.50
CA PRO A 169 3.04 -17.86 7.14
C PRO A 169 3.48 -18.67 5.93
N ASP A 170 3.09 -19.94 5.88
CA ASP A 170 3.47 -20.84 4.80
C ASP A 170 2.85 -20.45 3.46
N GLY A 171 1.57 -20.01 3.49
CA GLY A 171 0.88 -19.52 2.31
C GLY A 171 1.55 -18.27 1.74
N PHE A 172 1.89 -17.31 2.61
CA PHE A 172 2.58 -16.10 2.19
C PHE A 172 3.98 -16.39 1.62
N ARG A 173 4.72 -17.31 2.27
CA ARG A 173 6.04 -17.74 1.77
C ARG A 173 5.94 -18.32 0.36
N ARG A 174 5.01 -19.26 0.13
CA ARG A 174 4.78 -19.85 -1.21
C ARG A 174 4.37 -18.79 -2.24
N PHE A 175 3.58 -17.81 -1.84
CA PHE A 175 3.16 -16.71 -2.73
C PHE A 175 4.36 -15.86 -3.17
N VAL A 176 5.23 -15.45 -2.23
CA VAL A 176 6.45 -14.70 -2.55
C VAL A 176 7.35 -15.52 -3.49
N ASP A 177 7.59 -16.80 -3.18
CA ASP A 177 8.38 -17.68 -4.03
C ASP A 177 7.77 -17.83 -5.44
N ALA A 178 6.43 -17.90 -5.55
CA ALA A 178 5.74 -17.97 -6.84
C ALA A 178 5.85 -16.66 -7.64
N CYS A 179 5.77 -15.49 -6.97
CA CYS A 179 5.99 -14.19 -7.60
C CYS A 179 7.41 -14.09 -8.16
N HIS A 180 8.42 -14.46 -7.37
CA HIS A 180 9.81 -14.48 -7.82
C HIS A 180 10.03 -15.45 -8.98
N GLY A 181 9.42 -16.65 -8.92
CA GLY A 181 9.42 -17.61 -10.02
C GLY A 181 8.78 -17.09 -11.31
N ALA A 182 7.85 -16.16 -11.20
CA ALA A 182 7.21 -15.45 -12.32
C ALA A 182 7.95 -14.17 -12.75
N GLY A 183 9.04 -13.78 -12.06
CA GLY A 183 9.80 -12.57 -12.34
C GLY A 183 9.18 -11.29 -11.77
N LEU A 184 8.27 -11.41 -10.79
CA LEU A 184 7.59 -10.30 -10.13
C LEU A 184 8.21 -10.04 -8.76
N ALA A 185 8.55 -8.78 -8.47
CA ALA A 185 8.91 -8.35 -7.12
C ALA A 185 7.66 -8.31 -6.23
N VAL A 186 7.86 -8.45 -4.91
CA VAL A 186 6.78 -8.36 -3.92
C VAL A 186 7.04 -7.22 -2.96
N PHE A 187 6.12 -6.29 -2.88
CA PHE A 187 6.06 -5.24 -1.87
C PHE A 187 4.96 -5.58 -0.87
N LEU A 188 5.24 -5.37 0.41
CA LEU A 188 4.26 -5.57 1.46
C LEU A 188 3.90 -4.22 2.08
N ASP A 189 2.61 -3.95 2.14
CA ASP A 189 2.09 -2.82 2.91
C ASP A 189 2.11 -3.15 4.40
N VAL A 190 2.74 -2.29 5.19
CA VAL A 190 2.94 -2.46 6.64
C VAL A 190 2.46 -1.24 7.42
N VAL A 191 1.72 -1.51 8.48
CA VAL A 191 1.11 -0.49 9.35
C VAL A 191 1.90 -0.39 10.64
N TYR A 192 2.66 0.69 10.82
CA TYR A 192 3.46 0.94 12.02
C TYR A 192 3.02 2.19 12.79
N ASN A 193 2.15 3.01 12.20
CA ASN A 193 1.66 4.24 12.81
C ASN A 193 0.59 4.00 13.87
N HIS A 194 -0.13 2.87 13.80
CA HIS A 194 -1.15 2.47 14.76
C HIS A 194 -1.31 0.95 14.79
N LEU A 195 -2.11 0.45 15.72
CA LEU A 195 -2.59 -0.94 15.78
C LEU A 195 -4.11 -0.93 15.99
N GLY A 196 -4.77 -1.95 15.47
CA GLY A 196 -6.20 -2.15 15.69
C GLY A 196 -6.54 -2.24 17.20
N PRO A 197 -7.77 -1.91 17.57
CA PRO A 197 -8.18 -1.91 18.99
C PRO A 197 -8.54 -3.30 19.54
N ASP A 198 -9.02 -4.21 18.69
CA ASP A 198 -9.51 -5.54 19.10
C ASP A 198 -8.39 -6.58 18.99
N GLY A 199 -8.03 -7.20 20.12
CA GLY A 199 -6.89 -8.12 20.21
C GLY A 199 -5.53 -7.44 20.48
N ASN A 200 -5.49 -6.13 20.64
CA ASN A 200 -4.28 -5.40 20.98
C ASN A 200 -4.04 -5.44 22.50
N TYR A 201 -3.12 -6.29 22.90
CA TYR A 201 -2.74 -6.45 24.31
C TYR A 201 -1.42 -5.79 24.68
N LEU A 202 -0.75 -5.09 23.75
CA LEU A 202 0.60 -4.52 23.95
C LEU A 202 0.66 -3.61 25.19
N GLY A 203 -0.39 -2.82 25.44
CA GLY A 203 -0.48 -1.96 26.60
C GLY A 203 -0.44 -2.67 27.97
N GLU A 204 -0.74 -3.98 28.02
CA GLU A 204 -0.62 -4.79 29.25
C GLU A 204 0.84 -5.20 29.54
N PHE A 205 1.66 -5.32 28.51
CA PHE A 205 3.07 -5.67 28.63
C PHE A 205 3.95 -4.48 28.98
N GLY A 206 3.77 -3.34 28.28
CA GLY A 206 4.67 -2.20 28.42
C GLY A 206 4.08 -0.88 27.91
N PRO A 207 4.85 0.20 27.94
CA PRO A 207 4.46 1.50 27.38
C PRO A 207 4.67 1.54 25.87
N TYR A 208 3.92 0.72 25.13
CA TYR A 208 3.97 0.67 23.66
C TYR A 208 3.30 1.87 23.01
N PHE A 209 2.41 2.54 23.73
CA PHE A 209 1.68 3.73 23.30
C PHE A 209 1.98 4.91 24.20
N THR A 210 1.74 6.12 23.71
CA THR A 210 1.95 7.38 24.43
C THR A 210 0.79 8.34 24.20
N ASP A 211 0.34 9.00 25.26
CA ASP A 211 -0.69 10.05 25.24
C ASP A 211 -0.11 11.44 24.89
N ARG A 212 1.20 11.55 24.60
CA ARG A 212 1.84 12.80 24.20
C ARG A 212 1.50 13.27 22.80
N ALA A 213 1.02 12.35 21.99
CA ALA A 213 0.47 12.63 20.67
C ALA A 213 -0.74 11.71 20.43
N THR A 214 -1.70 12.19 19.66
CA THR A 214 -2.90 11.45 19.28
C THR A 214 -2.98 11.38 17.77
N THR A 215 -3.27 10.20 17.25
CA THR A 215 -3.53 9.94 15.83
C THR A 215 -5.05 9.77 15.61
N PRO A 216 -5.53 9.72 14.38
CA PRO A 216 -6.93 9.40 14.09
C PRO A 216 -7.41 8.06 14.71
N TRP A 217 -6.48 7.16 15.02
CA TRP A 217 -6.76 5.82 15.59
C TRP A 217 -6.55 5.73 17.11
N GLY A 218 -6.16 6.82 17.80
CA GLY A 218 -5.96 6.87 19.24
C GLY A 218 -4.55 7.29 19.65
N ASP A 219 -4.09 6.80 20.79
CA ASP A 219 -2.76 7.10 21.33
C ASP A 219 -1.66 6.70 20.34
N ALA A 220 -0.69 7.59 20.12
CA ALA A 220 0.41 7.34 19.21
C ALA A 220 1.34 6.20 19.69
N VAL A 221 2.00 5.52 18.78
CA VAL A 221 3.04 4.54 19.08
C VAL A 221 4.22 5.25 19.79
N ASN A 222 4.73 4.67 20.86
CA ASN A 222 5.78 5.29 21.67
C ASN A 222 7.17 5.16 21.05
N LEU A 223 7.54 6.10 20.18
CA LEU A 223 8.81 6.08 19.41
C LEU A 223 9.94 6.87 20.07
N ASP A 224 9.65 7.75 21.05
CA ASP A 224 10.61 8.69 21.63
C ASP A 224 10.50 8.88 23.15
N GLY A 225 9.62 8.12 23.82
CA GLY A 225 9.44 8.15 25.28
C GLY A 225 10.23 7.09 26.02
N PRO A 226 10.06 7.01 27.35
CA PRO A 226 10.67 5.95 28.15
C PRO A 226 10.29 4.57 27.64
N GLY A 227 11.29 3.71 27.36
CA GLY A 227 11.09 2.37 26.82
C GLY A 227 10.95 2.30 25.30
N SER A 228 10.99 3.41 24.59
CA SER A 228 10.84 3.46 23.12
C SER A 228 11.85 2.58 22.36
N ASP A 229 13.05 2.35 22.89
CA ASP A 229 14.01 1.43 22.24
C ASP A 229 13.41 0.05 21.95
N PHE A 230 12.54 -0.46 22.83
CA PHE A 230 11.89 -1.76 22.64
C PHE A 230 10.73 -1.70 21.65
N VAL A 231 10.03 -0.57 21.60
CA VAL A 231 8.95 -0.32 20.63
C VAL A 231 9.52 -0.11 19.23
N ARG A 232 10.56 0.71 19.10
CA ARG A 232 11.34 0.85 17.84
C ARG A 232 11.85 -0.51 17.39
N GLY A 233 12.46 -1.27 18.30
CA GLY A 233 12.94 -2.62 18.00
C GLY A 233 11.84 -3.61 17.61
N LEU A 234 10.60 -3.45 18.08
CA LEU A 234 9.47 -4.24 17.59
C LEU A 234 9.23 -3.97 16.11
N ILE A 235 9.22 -2.69 15.71
CA ILE A 235 8.99 -2.27 14.31
C ILE A 235 10.17 -2.67 13.41
N LEU A 236 11.39 -2.35 13.82
CA LEU A 236 12.60 -2.59 13.02
C LEU A 236 12.85 -4.08 12.78
N ASP A 237 12.72 -4.91 13.83
CA ASP A 237 12.88 -6.36 13.72
C ASP A 237 11.74 -6.99 12.87
N ASN A 238 10.54 -6.37 12.89
CA ASN A 238 9.44 -6.80 12.02
C ASN A 238 9.72 -6.47 10.55
N ALA A 239 10.17 -5.26 10.25
CA ALA A 239 10.57 -4.87 8.89
C ALA A 239 11.67 -5.79 8.35
N GLU A 240 12.69 -6.10 9.17
CA GLU A 240 13.74 -7.05 8.83
C GLU A 240 13.18 -8.47 8.59
N GLN A 241 12.23 -8.95 9.41
CA GLN A 241 11.59 -10.26 9.21
C GLN A 241 10.91 -10.37 7.85
N TRP A 242 10.22 -9.32 7.39
CA TRP A 242 9.56 -9.34 6.09
C TRP A 242 10.57 -9.50 4.95
N VAL A 243 11.65 -8.72 4.96
CA VAL A 243 12.61 -8.74 3.85
C VAL A 243 13.56 -9.95 3.90
N THR A 244 13.92 -10.45 5.08
CA THR A 244 14.86 -11.60 5.22
C THR A 244 14.16 -12.93 5.40
N GLY A 245 13.10 -12.98 6.21
CA GLY A 245 12.36 -14.21 6.53
C GLY A 245 11.42 -14.64 5.41
N TYR A 246 10.67 -13.72 4.84
CA TYR A 246 9.74 -14.00 3.74
C TYR A 246 10.30 -13.65 2.36
N GLY A 247 11.32 -12.79 2.29
CA GLY A 247 11.94 -12.41 1.03
C GLY A 247 11.19 -11.35 0.24
N VAL A 248 10.35 -10.52 0.89
CA VAL A 248 9.72 -9.40 0.17
C VAL A 248 10.79 -8.40 -0.30
N ASP A 249 10.56 -7.80 -1.45
CA ASP A 249 11.52 -6.93 -2.15
C ASP A 249 11.40 -5.48 -1.74
N GLY A 250 10.32 -5.14 -1.03
CA GLY A 250 10.13 -3.81 -0.49
C GLY A 250 8.97 -3.74 0.48
N LEU A 251 8.91 -2.61 1.17
CA LEU A 251 7.83 -2.26 2.09
C LEU A 251 7.17 -0.97 1.62
N ARG A 252 5.84 -0.93 1.63
CA ARG A 252 5.07 0.31 1.63
C ARG A 252 4.71 0.63 3.07
N LEU A 253 5.06 1.79 3.55
CA LEU A 253 4.80 2.22 4.92
C LEU A 253 3.56 3.09 4.96
N ASP A 254 2.53 2.61 5.66
CA ASP A 254 1.24 3.28 5.84
C ASP A 254 1.39 4.54 6.68
N ALA A 255 0.75 5.63 6.25
CA ALA A 255 0.56 6.90 6.96
C ALA A 255 1.79 7.34 7.79
N VAL A 256 2.96 7.43 7.16
CA VAL A 256 4.23 7.74 7.89
C VAL A 256 4.21 9.11 8.58
N HIS A 257 3.32 10.01 8.19
CA HIS A 257 3.12 11.31 8.83
C HIS A 257 2.53 11.20 10.24
N GLU A 258 1.92 10.07 10.59
CA GLU A 258 1.41 9.75 11.92
C GLU A 258 2.43 9.02 12.82
N LEU A 259 3.65 8.81 12.35
CA LEU A 259 4.78 8.34 13.16
C LEU A 259 5.40 9.52 13.92
N HIS A 260 4.87 9.81 15.11
CA HIS A 260 5.33 10.91 15.95
C HIS A 260 6.63 10.57 16.67
N ASP A 261 7.76 10.93 16.05
CA ASP A 261 9.10 10.67 16.57
C ASP A 261 9.95 11.97 16.64
N ARG A 262 10.42 12.30 17.84
CA ARG A 262 11.30 13.43 18.12
C ARG A 262 12.71 13.00 18.53
N SER A 263 13.06 11.75 18.25
CA SER A 263 14.41 11.23 18.50
C SER A 263 15.43 11.92 17.59
N SER A 264 16.71 11.86 17.96
CA SER A 264 17.80 12.40 17.15
C SER A 264 17.98 11.68 15.80
N VAL A 265 17.61 10.39 15.74
CA VAL A 265 17.49 9.61 14.51
C VAL A 265 16.02 9.21 14.39
N HIS A 266 15.35 9.65 13.34
CA HIS A 266 13.95 9.37 13.12
C HIS A 266 13.74 7.87 12.82
N ILE A 267 12.63 7.27 13.30
CA ILE A 267 12.34 5.85 13.08
C ILE A 267 12.36 5.46 11.59
N LEU A 268 11.95 6.35 10.70
CA LEU A 268 11.96 6.11 9.25
C LEU A 268 13.39 5.99 8.70
N GLU A 269 14.32 6.82 9.19
CA GLU A 269 15.74 6.75 8.84
C GLU A 269 16.34 5.42 9.31
N GLU A 270 16.12 5.07 10.59
CA GLU A 270 16.61 3.81 11.16
C GLU A 270 15.99 2.59 10.46
N LEU A 271 14.70 2.66 10.06
CA LEU A 271 14.02 1.59 9.33
C LEU A 271 14.61 1.42 7.93
N ALA A 272 14.80 2.50 7.18
CA ALA A 272 15.37 2.44 5.84
C ALA A 272 16.79 1.86 5.88
N GLU A 273 17.64 2.35 6.80
CA GLU A 273 19.00 1.81 7.00
C GLU A 273 18.97 0.31 7.34
N ARG A 274 18.06 -0.10 8.23
CA ARG A 274 17.94 -1.49 8.66
C ARG A 274 17.51 -2.41 7.53
N VAL A 275 16.50 -2.00 6.74
CA VAL A 275 15.98 -2.78 5.60
C VAL A 275 17.06 -2.91 4.52
N HIS A 276 17.71 -1.81 4.14
CA HIS A 276 18.76 -1.81 3.11
C HIS A 276 19.98 -2.64 3.54
N ALA A 277 20.35 -2.60 4.82
CA ALA A 277 21.45 -3.42 5.35
C ALA A 277 21.10 -4.91 5.41
N ALA A 278 19.88 -5.24 5.80
CA ALA A 278 19.41 -6.62 5.93
C ALA A 278 19.25 -7.32 4.57
N ARG A 279 18.75 -6.58 3.56
CA ARG A 279 18.60 -7.08 2.19
C ARG A 279 19.00 -5.99 1.19
N PRO A 280 20.25 -5.99 0.70
CA PRO A 280 20.67 -5.08 -0.35
C PRO A 280 19.76 -5.20 -1.59
N GLY A 281 19.20 -4.07 -2.02
CA GLY A 281 18.24 -3.98 -3.12
C GLY A 281 16.77 -4.05 -2.69
N ALA A 282 16.46 -4.28 -1.41
CA ALA A 282 15.11 -4.03 -0.91
C ALA A 282 14.82 -2.52 -0.89
N LEU A 283 13.55 -2.15 -1.10
CA LEU A 283 13.12 -0.76 -1.25
C LEU A 283 12.08 -0.40 -0.20
N VAL A 284 12.04 0.88 0.17
CA VAL A 284 11.08 1.41 1.15
C VAL A 284 10.30 2.56 0.51
N VAL A 285 8.98 2.40 0.38
CA VAL A 285 8.05 3.37 -0.19
C VAL A 285 7.19 3.93 0.94
N ALA A 286 7.07 5.25 1.04
CA ALA A 286 6.22 5.89 2.03
C ALA A 286 4.86 6.27 1.47
N GLU A 287 3.81 6.19 2.30
CA GLU A 287 2.59 6.95 2.08
C GLU A 287 2.58 8.14 3.05
N SER A 288 2.40 9.34 2.51
CA SER A 288 2.32 10.56 3.31
C SER A 288 1.58 11.67 2.56
N ASP A 289 0.63 12.27 3.23
CA ASP A 289 -0.11 13.42 2.74
C ASP A 289 0.63 14.76 2.90
N LEU A 290 1.82 14.78 3.53
CA LEU A 290 2.54 16.03 3.84
C LEU A 290 3.37 16.62 2.69
N HIS A 291 3.55 15.91 1.60
CA HIS A 291 4.39 16.30 0.45
C HIS A 291 5.79 16.77 0.89
N GLN A 292 6.52 15.88 1.54
CA GLN A 292 7.83 16.16 2.12
C GLN A 292 8.97 15.46 1.38
N PRO A 293 9.83 16.19 0.65
CA PRO A 293 11.03 15.59 0.05
C PRO A 293 11.97 14.95 1.08
N LEU A 294 11.85 15.36 2.35
CA LEU A 294 12.67 14.90 3.48
C LEU A 294 12.65 13.38 3.64
N LEU A 295 11.50 12.73 3.34
CA LEU A 295 11.35 11.28 3.39
C LEU A 295 12.41 10.56 2.56
N VAL A 296 12.71 11.10 1.36
CA VAL A 296 13.73 10.56 0.46
C VAL A 296 15.11 11.15 0.73
N THR A 297 15.21 12.48 0.91
CA THR A 297 16.51 13.17 0.92
C THR A 297 17.25 13.07 2.24
N ALA A 298 16.56 12.84 3.34
CA ALA A 298 17.17 12.76 4.67
C ALA A 298 16.91 11.41 5.35
N TYR A 299 15.70 10.86 5.28
CA TYR A 299 15.40 9.57 5.91
C TYR A 299 15.77 8.37 5.05
N GLY A 300 16.18 8.58 3.79
CA GLY A 300 16.72 7.52 2.95
C GLY A 300 15.68 6.54 2.39
N LEU A 301 14.38 6.90 2.41
CA LEU A 301 13.35 6.12 1.74
C LEU A 301 13.53 6.23 0.22
N ASP A 302 13.07 5.22 -0.50
CA ASP A 302 13.31 5.13 -1.94
C ASP A 302 12.27 5.89 -2.78
N ALA A 303 11.01 5.86 -2.40
CA ALA A 303 9.91 6.53 -3.09
C ALA A 303 8.78 6.86 -2.13
N MET A 304 7.75 7.54 -2.66
CA MET A 304 6.53 7.86 -1.93
C MET A 304 5.32 7.81 -2.85
N TRP A 305 4.17 7.52 -2.31
CA TRP A 305 2.90 7.66 -3.00
C TRP A 305 2.59 9.13 -3.24
N ASP A 306 1.95 9.43 -4.37
CA ASP A 306 1.59 10.78 -4.81
C ASP A 306 0.09 10.86 -5.07
N ASP A 307 -0.63 11.42 -4.12
CA ASP A 307 -2.08 11.60 -4.22
C ASP A 307 -2.48 12.83 -5.04
N ASP A 308 -1.62 13.85 -5.17
CA ASP A 308 -1.97 15.06 -5.92
C ASP A 308 -2.23 14.77 -7.40
N LEU A 309 -1.45 13.87 -8.03
CA LEU A 309 -1.73 13.44 -9.40
C LEU A 309 -3.08 12.72 -9.48
N HIS A 310 -3.36 11.81 -8.54
CA HIS A 310 -4.68 11.16 -8.46
C HIS A 310 -5.80 12.19 -8.32
N HIS A 311 -5.70 13.12 -7.38
CA HIS A 311 -6.73 14.12 -7.12
C HIS A 311 -6.98 15.02 -8.35
N ALA A 312 -5.92 15.55 -8.96
CA ALA A 312 -6.04 16.38 -10.15
C ALA A 312 -6.65 15.60 -11.34
N LEU A 313 -6.26 14.35 -11.52
CA LEU A 313 -6.79 13.47 -12.56
C LEU A 313 -8.26 13.13 -12.30
N HIS A 314 -8.60 12.74 -11.06
CA HIS A 314 -9.96 12.43 -10.66
C HIS A 314 -10.92 13.60 -10.91
N VAL A 315 -10.56 14.80 -10.44
CA VAL A 315 -11.34 16.02 -10.70
C VAL A 315 -11.52 16.29 -12.19
N ALA A 316 -10.44 16.10 -12.96
CA ALA A 316 -10.47 16.36 -14.41
C ALA A 316 -11.43 15.42 -15.15
N VAL A 317 -11.57 14.15 -14.73
CA VAL A 317 -12.38 13.13 -15.44
C VAL A 317 -13.78 12.97 -14.85
N THR A 318 -14.00 13.23 -13.54
CA THR A 318 -15.31 13.06 -12.88
C THR A 318 -16.04 14.38 -12.68
N GLY A 319 -15.31 15.48 -12.46
CA GLY A 319 -15.86 16.77 -12.06
C GLY A 319 -16.17 16.87 -10.55
N GLU A 320 -15.85 15.85 -9.74
CA GLU A 320 -16.01 15.90 -8.28
C GLU A 320 -14.97 16.86 -7.68
N THR A 321 -15.40 17.76 -6.78
CA THR A 321 -14.54 18.84 -6.25
C THR A 321 -14.68 19.03 -4.75
N SER A 322 -15.43 18.17 -4.06
CA SER A 322 -15.69 18.29 -2.63
C SER A 322 -14.61 17.61 -1.79
N GLY A 323 -14.41 18.06 -0.54
CA GLY A 323 -13.45 17.48 0.38
C GLY A 323 -12.01 17.72 -0.08
N TYR A 324 -11.17 16.71 -0.03
CA TYR A 324 -9.75 16.79 -0.42
C TYR A 324 -9.53 17.04 -1.93
N TYR A 325 -10.57 17.02 -2.76
CA TYR A 325 -10.53 17.46 -4.17
C TYR A 325 -10.61 18.98 -4.35
N ASP A 326 -10.92 19.73 -3.29
CA ASP A 326 -10.95 21.19 -3.36
C ASP A 326 -9.52 21.74 -3.60
N GLY A 327 -9.40 22.59 -4.61
CA GLY A 327 -8.10 23.14 -5.05
C GLY A 327 -7.54 22.48 -6.32
N PHE A 328 -8.18 21.43 -6.85
CA PHE A 328 -7.76 20.75 -8.10
C PHE A 328 -8.66 21.03 -9.31
N GLN A 329 -9.58 22.01 -9.20
CA GLN A 329 -10.59 22.29 -10.23
C GLN A 329 -10.01 22.84 -11.53
N ASP A 330 -8.86 23.49 -11.48
CA ASP A 330 -8.16 24.00 -12.66
C ASP A 330 -7.44 22.86 -13.39
N LEU A 331 -7.70 22.69 -14.67
CA LEU A 331 -7.00 21.70 -15.50
C LEU A 331 -5.48 21.91 -15.51
N GLY A 332 -5.02 23.13 -15.21
CA GLY A 332 -3.60 23.43 -14.97
C GLY A 332 -3.01 22.68 -13.77
N ALA A 333 -3.83 22.30 -12.78
CA ALA A 333 -3.39 21.45 -11.67
C ALA A 333 -2.95 20.06 -12.17
N LEU A 334 -3.71 19.45 -13.10
CA LEU A 334 -3.33 18.18 -13.71
C LEU A 334 -2.04 18.30 -14.52
N ALA A 335 -1.88 19.37 -15.32
CA ALA A 335 -0.64 19.59 -16.05
C ALA A 335 0.54 19.76 -15.08
N LYS A 336 0.37 20.53 -14.00
CA LYS A 336 1.40 20.69 -12.98
C LYS A 336 1.74 19.35 -12.29
N ALA A 337 0.74 18.57 -11.89
CA ALA A 337 0.97 17.26 -11.29
C ALA A 337 1.76 16.33 -12.22
N LEU A 338 1.46 16.31 -13.52
CA LEU A 338 2.19 15.53 -14.52
C LEU A 338 3.66 15.96 -14.71
N GLU A 339 4.02 17.20 -14.39
CA GLU A 339 5.42 17.69 -14.45
C GLU A 339 6.15 17.49 -13.12
N THR A 340 5.50 17.82 -12.00
CA THR A 340 6.15 17.96 -10.71
C THR A 340 5.85 16.86 -9.71
N GLY A 341 4.84 16.04 -9.94
CA GLY A 341 4.20 15.16 -8.97
C GLY A 341 3.17 15.97 -8.19
N TRP A 342 3.60 16.83 -7.31
CA TRP A 342 2.71 17.59 -6.42
C TRP A 342 2.19 18.89 -7.02
N VAL A 343 0.91 19.16 -6.77
CA VAL A 343 0.26 20.44 -7.06
C VAL A 343 0.57 21.46 -5.96
N PHE A 344 0.46 21.02 -4.69
CA PHE A 344 0.76 21.87 -3.55
C PHE A 344 2.20 21.72 -3.10
N ILE A 345 3.01 22.74 -3.38
CA ILE A 345 4.45 22.81 -3.08
C ILE A 345 4.80 24.04 -2.23
N GLY A 346 3.92 24.43 -1.30
CA GLY A 346 4.03 25.58 -0.42
C GLY A 346 2.91 26.61 -0.58
N GLN A 347 1.95 26.39 -1.49
CA GLN A 347 0.78 27.24 -1.65
C GLN A 347 -0.28 26.90 -0.61
N TYR A 348 -1.30 27.79 -0.53
CA TYR A 348 -2.52 27.53 0.25
C TYR A 348 -3.31 26.39 -0.37
N TYR A 349 -3.67 25.42 0.45
CA TYR A 349 -4.53 24.29 0.08
C TYR A 349 -5.88 24.47 0.78
N PRO A 350 -6.98 24.69 0.02
CA PRO A 350 -8.26 25.05 0.58
C PRO A 350 -8.82 24.02 1.56
N PHE A 351 -8.70 22.73 1.25
CA PHE A 351 -9.19 21.65 2.12
C PHE A 351 -8.56 21.65 3.51
N LEU A 352 -7.24 21.93 3.60
CA LEU A 352 -6.52 21.96 4.87
C LEU A 352 -6.53 23.35 5.54
N ASP A 353 -7.08 24.38 4.87
CA ASP A 353 -7.09 25.78 5.33
C ASP A 353 -5.70 26.29 5.77
N ARG A 354 -4.65 25.84 5.07
CA ARG A 354 -3.24 26.20 5.36
C ARG A 354 -2.34 26.04 4.14
N ARG A 355 -1.13 26.53 4.25
CA ARG A 355 -0.07 26.21 3.26
C ARG A 355 0.28 24.72 3.38
N HIS A 356 0.49 24.08 2.22
CA HIS A 356 0.74 22.65 2.13
C HIS A 356 1.90 22.33 1.20
N GLY A 357 2.61 21.24 1.53
CA GLY A 357 3.67 20.68 0.72
C GLY A 357 4.96 21.51 0.65
N ARG A 358 5.93 20.95 -0.02
CA ARG A 358 7.23 21.57 -0.31
C ARG A 358 7.67 21.18 -1.72
N ASP A 359 8.39 22.08 -2.38
CA ASP A 359 8.92 21.84 -3.73
C ASP A 359 9.78 20.56 -3.76
N PRO A 360 9.44 19.57 -4.58
CA PRO A 360 10.21 18.34 -4.76
C PRO A 360 11.41 18.53 -5.69
N ALA A 361 11.90 19.73 -5.86
CA ALA A 361 13.08 20.00 -6.68
C ALA A 361 14.25 19.07 -6.32
N GLY A 362 14.87 18.49 -7.34
CA GLY A 362 15.98 17.54 -7.19
C GLY A 362 15.56 16.07 -7.06
N LEU A 363 14.28 15.76 -6.85
CA LEU A 363 13.80 14.39 -6.91
C LEU A 363 13.53 13.98 -8.37
N GLY A 364 13.96 12.77 -8.75
CA GLY A 364 13.58 12.14 -10.02
C GLY A 364 12.12 11.65 -9.99
N GLY A 365 11.55 11.35 -11.14
CA GLY A 365 10.18 10.84 -11.24
C GLY A 365 10.01 9.46 -10.61
N GLU A 366 11.06 8.67 -10.54
CA GLU A 366 11.10 7.37 -9.89
C GLU A 366 10.86 7.44 -8.36
N ARG A 367 10.84 8.63 -7.78
CA ARG A 367 10.55 8.85 -6.36
C ARG A 367 9.07 8.98 -6.06
N PHE A 368 8.21 8.93 -7.07
CA PHE A 368 6.76 9.09 -6.95
C PHE A 368 6.03 7.88 -7.52
N VAL A 369 5.19 7.25 -6.71
CA VAL A 369 4.25 6.20 -7.15
C VAL A 369 2.91 6.85 -7.37
N VAL A 370 2.35 6.71 -8.56
CA VAL A 370 1.11 7.39 -8.98
C VAL A 370 0.07 6.40 -9.46
N CYS A 371 -1.19 6.71 -9.24
CA CYS A 371 -2.31 5.90 -9.66
C CYS A 371 -3.48 6.75 -10.17
N SER A 372 -4.41 6.12 -10.86
CA SER A 372 -5.76 6.67 -11.05
C SER A 372 -6.78 6.06 -10.09
N GLN A 373 -6.42 4.95 -9.45
CA GLN A 373 -7.16 4.25 -8.42
C GLN A 373 -6.17 3.46 -7.54
N ASN A 374 -6.44 3.37 -6.24
CA ASN A 374 -5.87 2.42 -5.30
C ASN A 374 -6.96 1.99 -4.31
N HIS A 375 -6.62 1.15 -3.33
CA HIS A 375 -7.58 0.68 -2.33
C HIS A 375 -8.25 1.83 -1.59
N ASP A 376 -7.48 2.87 -1.25
CA ASP A 376 -7.89 3.98 -0.40
C ASP A 376 -8.85 4.92 -1.16
N GLN A 377 -8.48 5.31 -2.38
CA GLN A 377 -9.27 6.22 -3.21
C GLN A 377 -10.59 5.61 -3.69
N VAL A 378 -10.65 4.28 -3.83
CA VAL A 378 -11.89 3.55 -4.16
C VAL A 378 -12.67 3.21 -2.90
N GLY A 379 -12.04 2.63 -1.91
CA GLY A 379 -12.72 2.02 -0.76
C GLY A 379 -13.22 2.99 0.29
N ASN A 380 -12.65 4.20 0.37
CA ASN A 380 -13.16 5.26 1.25
C ASN A 380 -14.43 5.93 0.72
N ARG A 381 -14.80 5.70 -0.53
CA ARG A 381 -16.09 6.15 -1.05
C ARG A 381 -17.25 5.40 -0.38
N ALA A 382 -18.42 6.04 -0.31
CA ALA A 382 -19.60 5.47 0.34
C ALA A 382 -20.00 4.11 -0.23
N PHE A 383 -19.88 3.94 -1.55
CA PHE A 383 -20.27 2.74 -2.28
C PHE A 383 -19.09 2.04 -2.97
N GLY A 384 -17.86 2.48 -2.71
CA GLY A 384 -16.65 1.85 -3.25
C GLY A 384 -16.57 1.85 -4.77
N GLU A 385 -17.09 2.91 -5.42
CA GLU A 385 -17.17 2.99 -6.88
C GLU A 385 -15.81 3.18 -7.51
N ARG A 386 -15.55 2.41 -8.55
CA ARG A 386 -14.34 2.51 -9.36
C ARG A 386 -14.43 3.62 -10.39
N LEU A 387 -13.30 4.14 -10.84
CA LEU A 387 -13.23 5.26 -11.79
C LEU A 387 -14.01 4.99 -13.09
N ALA A 388 -13.97 3.77 -13.61
CA ALA A 388 -14.76 3.36 -14.77
C ALA A 388 -16.28 3.53 -14.58
N THR A 389 -16.77 3.39 -13.34
CA THR A 389 -18.17 3.62 -12.99
C THR A 389 -18.49 5.11 -12.84
N LEU A 390 -17.58 5.90 -12.26
CA LEU A 390 -17.76 7.31 -12.00
C LEU A 390 -17.63 8.17 -13.26
N ALA A 391 -16.55 7.98 -14.00
CA ALA A 391 -16.19 8.79 -15.17
C ALA A 391 -16.64 8.17 -16.50
N GLY A 392 -17.01 6.90 -16.48
CA GLY A 392 -17.25 6.08 -17.66
C GLY A 392 -15.98 5.51 -18.28
N PRO A 393 -16.09 4.45 -19.10
CA PRO A 393 -14.93 3.69 -19.59
C PRO A 393 -14.00 4.51 -20.48
N ASP A 394 -14.51 5.50 -21.18
CA ASP A 394 -13.70 6.31 -22.10
C ASP A 394 -12.74 7.26 -21.34
N LEU A 395 -13.22 7.93 -20.29
CA LEU A 395 -12.38 8.80 -19.46
C LEU A 395 -11.48 8.00 -18.53
N ASP A 396 -11.89 6.81 -18.09
CA ASP A 396 -11.01 5.86 -17.39
C ASP A 396 -9.84 5.41 -18.27
N ALA A 397 -10.10 5.16 -19.58
CA ALA A 397 -9.04 4.89 -20.54
C ALA A 397 -8.09 6.08 -20.74
N VAL A 398 -8.61 7.32 -20.73
CA VAL A 398 -7.78 8.54 -20.77
C VAL A 398 -6.90 8.63 -19.53
N ALA A 399 -7.45 8.37 -18.35
CA ALA A 399 -6.71 8.34 -17.08
C ALA A 399 -5.58 7.31 -17.11
N SER A 400 -5.87 6.10 -17.62
CA SER A 400 -4.89 5.03 -17.81
C SER A 400 -3.70 5.46 -18.69
N VAL A 401 -3.97 6.16 -19.80
CA VAL A 401 -2.93 6.69 -20.70
C VAL A 401 -2.05 7.70 -19.97
N LEU A 402 -2.65 8.65 -19.22
CA LEU A 402 -1.91 9.69 -18.52
C LEU A 402 -1.03 9.10 -17.41
N VAL A 403 -1.53 8.16 -16.61
CA VAL A 403 -0.76 7.47 -15.57
C VAL A 403 0.39 6.67 -16.18
N ALA A 404 0.12 5.82 -17.15
CA ALA A 404 1.14 4.95 -17.77
C ALA A 404 2.24 5.73 -18.51
N CYS A 405 1.91 6.89 -19.10
CA CYS A 405 2.86 7.73 -19.84
C CYS A 405 3.49 8.85 -18.99
N SER A 406 3.11 9.00 -17.70
CA SER A 406 3.71 9.96 -16.78
C SER A 406 5.19 9.66 -16.52
N PRO A 407 5.98 10.62 -16.00
CA PRO A 407 7.37 10.38 -15.62
C PRO A 407 7.52 9.61 -14.30
N PHE A 408 6.47 9.09 -13.72
CA PHE A 408 6.40 8.49 -12.39
C PHE A 408 6.25 6.96 -12.46
N LEU A 409 6.28 6.30 -11.32
CA LEU A 409 6.06 4.86 -11.20
C LEU A 409 4.56 4.58 -11.19
N PRO A 410 4.00 3.89 -12.18
CA PRO A 410 2.56 3.62 -12.21
C PRO A 410 2.19 2.50 -11.24
N LEU A 411 1.07 2.69 -10.55
CA LEU A 411 0.39 1.68 -9.75
C LEU A 411 -1.01 1.43 -10.35
N LEU A 412 -1.32 0.16 -10.53
CA LEU A 412 -2.63 -0.31 -10.94
C LEU A 412 -3.30 -1.00 -9.75
N PHE A 413 -4.55 -0.67 -9.50
CA PHE A 413 -5.35 -1.37 -8.48
C PHE A 413 -6.03 -2.61 -9.07
N GLN A 414 -6.10 -3.69 -8.32
CA GLN A 414 -6.69 -4.98 -8.74
C GLN A 414 -8.00 -4.82 -9.52
N GLY A 415 -8.06 -5.41 -10.71
CA GLY A 415 -9.21 -5.37 -11.62
C GLY A 415 -9.30 -4.13 -12.50
N GLN A 416 -8.50 -3.10 -12.27
CA GLN A 416 -8.48 -1.88 -13.07
C GLN A 416 -8.14 -2.19 -14.54
N GLU A 417 -7.27 -3.15 -14.76
CA GLU A 417 -6.75 -3.50 -16.07
C GLU A 417 -7.78 -4.11 -17.04
N TRP A 418 -8.94 -4.53 -16.55
CA TRP A 418 -10.06 -4.94 -17.41
C TRP A 418 -11.31 -4.10 -17.24
N GLY A 419 -11.22 -2.99 -16.47
CA GLY A 419 -12.36 -2.13 -16.19
C GLY A 419 -13.38 -2.80 -15.28
N GLU A 420 -12.93 -3.43 -14.19
CA GLU A 420 -13.81 -4.00 -13.18
C GLU A 420 -14.80 -2.96 -12.66
N THR A 421 -16.05 -3.34 -12.54
CA THR A 421 -17.14 -2.48 -12.06
C THR A 421 -17.68 -2.91 -10.70
N ARG A 422 -17.31 -4.09 -10.20
CA ARG A 422 -17.60 -4.46 -8.81
C ARG A 422 -16.90 -3.47 -7.89
N PRO A 423 -17.59 -2.96 -6.86
CA PRO A 423 -17.01 -2.02 -5.93
C PRO A 423 -15.89 -2.66 -5.12
N PHE A 424 -15.00 -1.85 -4.57
CA PHE A 424 -14.14 -2.25 -3.47
C PHE A 424 -14.59 -1.47 -2.23
N LEU A 425 -15.35 -2.13 -1.37
CA LEU A 425 -16.01 -1.52 -0.22
C LEU A 425 -15.09 -1.58 1.01
N PHE A 426 -15.31 -0.67 1.94
CA PHE A 426 -14.72 -0.80 3.27
C PHE A 426 -15.44 -1.93 4.02
N PHE A 427 -14.70 -2.96 4.46
CA PHE A 427 -15.23 -4.10 5.18
C PHE A 427 -14.33 -4.50 6.35
N THR A 428 -14.97 -5.00 7.41
CA THR A 428 -14.34 -5.46 8.66
C THR A 428 -15.04 -6.73 9.16
N ASP A 429 -14.49 -7.36 10.21
CA ASP A 429 -15.09 -8.51 10.88
C ASP A 429 -14.89 -8.42 12.40
N HIS A 430 -15.33 -7.30 12.96
CA HIS A 430 -15.19 -7.01 14.39
C HIS A 430 -16.26 -7.68 15.25
N GLY A 431 -15.96 -7.87 16.52
CA GLY A 431 -16.94 -8.27 17.51
C GLY A 431 -18.09 -7.25 17.66
N PRO A 432 -19.27 -7.64 18.22
CA PRO A 432 -20.50 -6.86 18.16
C PRO A 432 -20.41 -5.40 18.63
N GLY A 433 -19.62 -5.13 19.67
CA GLY A 433 -19.46 -3.78 20.23
C GLY A 433 -18.76 -2.83 19.24
N LEU A 434 -17.60 -3.23 18.73
CA LEU A 434 -16.81 -2.44 17.79
C LEU A 434 -17.50 -2.38 16.41
N ALA A 435 -18.11 -3.48 15.97
CA ALA A 435 -18.91 -3.52 14.74
C ALA A 435 -20.00 -2.44 14.72
N SER A 436 -20.70 -2.24 15.85
CA SER A 436 -21.71 -1.18 15.96
C SER A 436 -21.10 0.22 15.87
N ALA A 437 -19.94 0.43 16.51
CA ALA A 437 -19.24 1.73 16.47
C ALA A 437 -18.73 2.06 15.06
N VAL A 438 -18.13 1.09 14.37
CA VAL A 438 -17.65 1.25 12.99
C VAL A 438 -18.80 1.56 12.03
N ARG A 439 -19.94 0.85 12.15
CA ARG A 439 -21.14 1.12 11.35
C ARG A 439 -21.67 2.55 11.58
N GLN A 440 -21.71 3.00 12.84
CA GLN A 440 -22.16 4.34 13.18
C GLN A 440 -21.20 5.41 12.66
N GLY A 441 -19.89 5.20 12.80
CA GLY A 441 -18.85 6.08 12.26
C GLY A 441 -18.99 6.27 10.76
N ARG A 442 -19.11 5.16 10.02
CA ARG A 442 -19.27 5.19 8.55
C ARG A 442 -20.55 5.94 8.11
N ARG A 443 -21.67 5.70 8.80
CA ARG A 443 -22.90 6.45 8.52
C ARG A 443 -22.78 7.95 8.80
N ALA A 444 -22.11 8.31 9.90
CA ALA A 444 -21.88 9.70 10.26
C ALA A 444 -21.00 10.44 9.25
N GLU A 445 -19.98 9.77 8.71
CA GLU A 445 -19.10 10.31 7.67
C GLU A 445 -19.87 10.74 6.42
N PHE A 446 -20.88 9.98 6.02
CA PHE A 446 -21.68 10.23 4.82
C PHE A 446 -23.05 10.91 5.10
N ALA A 447 -23.33 11.27 6.35
CA ALA A 447 -24.60 11.89 6.71
C ALA A 447 -24.86 13.22 5.98
N ALA A 448 -23.78 13.97 5.66
CA ALA A 448 -23.87 15.24 4.93
C ALA A 448 -24.34 15.09 3.47
N PHE A 449 -24.35 13.86 2.93
CA PHE A 449 -24.75 13.56 1.56
C PHE A 449 -26.13 12.91 1.45
N ASP A 450 -26.91 12.84 2.55
CA ASP A 450 -28.19 12.10 2.63
C ASP A 450 -28.12 10.60 2.31
N TRP A 451 -26.93 9.99 2.35
CA TRP A 451 -26.67 8.57 2.03
C TRP A 451 -26.51 7.68 3.26
N ALA A 452 -26.60 8.24 4.46
CA ALA A 452 -26.22 7.52 5.70
C ALA A 452 -26.92 6.17 5.91
N ASP A 453 -28.17 6.03 5.45
CA ASP A 453 -28.95 4.79 5.58
C ASP A 453 -28.68 3.77 4.45
N GLU A 454 -28.06 4.19 3.35
CA GLU A 454 -27.78 3.38 2.17
C GLU A 454 -26.34 2.82 2.17
N VAL A 455 -25.44 3.39 2.98
CA VAL A 455 -24.04 2.96 3.05
C VAL A 455 -23.97 1.51 3.51
N PRO A 456 -23.27 0.62 2.77
CA PRO A 456 -23.13 -0.79 3.14
C PRO A 456 -22.55 -0.96 4.55
N ASP A 457 -23.09 -1.90 5.32
CA ASP A 457 -22.53 -2.24 6.63
C ASP A 457 -21.15 -2.89 6.46
N PRO A 458 -20.06 -2.30 7.01
CA PRO A 458 -18.73 -2.88 6.88
C PRO A 458 -18.59 -4.30 7.45
N ASN A 459 -19.39 -4.66 8.45
CA ASN A 459 -19.35 -5.96 9.10
C ASN A 459 -20.24 -7.02 8.43
N ASP A 460 -21.08 -6.63 7.46
CA ASP A 460 -21.89 -7.60 6.71
C ASP A 460 -20.97 -8.44 5.79
N PRO A 461 -21.01 -9.78 5.88
CA PRO A 461 -20.28 -10.64 4.95
C PRO A 461 -20.55 -10.32 3.47
N ALA A 462 -21.75 -9.84 3.13
CA ALA A 462 -22.10 -9.47 1.78
C ALA A 462 -21.28 -8.26 1.27
N THR A 463 -20.84 -7.35 2.15
CA THR A 463 -19.98 -6.23 1.79
C THR A 463 -18.61 -6.70 1.30
N PHE A 464 -18.04 -7.70 2.00
CA PHE A 464 -16.79 -8.35 1.57
C PHE A 464 -16.97 -9.14 0.26
N GLU A 465 -18.02 -9.96 0.15
CA GLU A 465 -18.25 -10.78 -1.05
C GLU A 465 -18.48 -9.93 -2.30
N ARG A 466 -19.13 -8.78 -2.17
CA ARG A 466 -19.32 -7.81 -3.27
C ARG A 466 -18.01 -7.17 -3.73
N SER A 467 -16.99 -7.13 -2.88
CA SER A 467 -15.68 -6.54 -3.19
C SER A 467 -14.74 -7.51 -3.92
N LYS A 468 -15.10 -8.79 -4.04
CA LYS A 468 -14.32 -9.78 -4.77
C LYS A 468 -14.36 -9.51 -6.28
N LEU A 469 -13.23 -9.68 -6.94
CA LEU A 469 -13.08 -9.49 -8.39
C LEU A 469 -13.90 -10.51 -9.19
N ASP A 470 -14.38 -10.07 -10.35
CA ASP A 470 -15.05 -10.91 -11.34
C ASP A 470 -14.07 -11.36 -12.43
N TRP A 471 -13.37 -12.46 -12.18
CA TRP A 471 -12.40 -13.02 -13.12
C TRP A 471 -12.99 -13.53 -14.44
N ASP A 472 -14.30 -13.75 -14.52
CA ASP A 472 -14.95 -14.10 -15.79
C ASP A 472 -14.98 -12.92 -16.78
N ARG A 473 -14.73 -11.70 -16.27
CA ARG A 473 -14.61 -10.47 -17.06
C ARG A 473 -13.17 -10.09 -17.37
N ALA A 474 -12.18 -10.80 -16.84
CA ALA A 474 -10.78 -10.48 -17.03
C ALA A 474 -10.36 -10.61 -18.51
N GLY A 475 -10.33 -9.50 -19.23
CA GLY A 475 -10.01 -9.45 -20.65
C GLY A 475 -10.59 -8.21 -21.36
N GLY A 476 -10.52 -8.22 -22.67
CA GLY A 476 -11.14 -7.19 -23.52
C GLY A 476 -10.28 -5.95 -23.75
N PRO A 477 -10.88 -4.88 -24.33
CA PRO A 477 -10.14 -3.74 -24.86
C PRO A 477 -9.35 -2.94 -23.82
N VAL A 478 -9.82 -2.92 -22.57
CA VAL A 478 -9.11 -2.20 -21.49
C VAL A 478 -7.82 -2.92 -21.12
N LEU A 479 -7.84 -4.27 -21.07
CA LEU A 479 -6.64 -5.08 -20.85
C LEU A 479 -5.64 -4.90 -22.00
N GLU A 480 -6.11 -4.95 -23.23
CA GLU A 480 -5.27 -4.73 -24.43
C GLU A 480 -4.63 -3.33 -24.40
N LEU A 481 -5.38 -2.31 -23.97
CA LEU A 481 -4.86 -0.95 -23.81
C LEU A 481 -3.74 -0.91 -22.76
N TRP A 482 -3.96 -1.45 -21.56
CA TRP A 482 -2.95 -1.48 -20.50
C TRP A 482 -1.69 -2.24 -20.93
N GLN A 483 -1.84 -3.42 -21.55
CA GLN A 483 -0.72 -4.19 -22.09
C GLN A 483 0.08 -3.39 -23.13
N ALA A 484 -0.61 -2.65 -24.02
CA ALA A 484 0.04 -1.80 -25.01
C ALA A 484 0.79 -0.63 -24.34
N LEU A 485 0.20 0.03 -23.35
CA LEU A 485 0.80 1.15 -22.61
C LEU A 485 2.03 0.71 -21.83
N LEU A 486 1.93 -0.38 -21.05
CA LEU A 486 3.05 -0.87 -20.24
C LEU A 486 4.19 -1.42 -21.12
N ARG A 487 3.87 -2.03 -22.26
CA ARG A 487 4.88 -2.39 -23.26
C ARG A 487 5.56 -1.16 -23.84
N LEU A 488 4.77 -0.14 -24.22
CA LEU A 488 5.29 1.10 -24.78
C LEU A 488 6.21 1.83 -23.81
N ARG A 489 5.85 1.85 -22.51
CA ARG A 489 6.69 2.41 -21.46
C ARG A 489 8.05 1.73 -21.36
N ARG A 490 8.14 0.42 -21.55
CA ARG A 490 9.41 -0.34 -21.55
C ARG A 490 10.22 -0.17 -22.83
N GLU A 491 9.55 -0.04 -23.99
CA GLU A 491 10.21 0.03 -25.30
C GLU A 491 10.72 1.43 -25.65
N VAL A 492 10.05 2.49 -25.15
CA VAL A 492 10.32 3.87 -25.51
C VAL A 492 11.11 4.58 -24.41
N PRO A 493 12.40 4.89 -24.63
CA PRO A 493 13.24 5.53 -23.61
C PRO A 493 12.63 6.80 -23.01
N ALA A 494 11.98 7.63 -23.83
CA ALA A 494 11.31 8.84 -23.35
C ALA A 494 10.17 8.56 -22.37
N LEU A 495 9.52 7.40 -22.40
CA LEU A 495 8.45 7.03 -21.49
C LEU A 495 8.97 6.30 -20.23
N GLY A 496 10.07 5.52 -20.35
CA GLY A 496 10.62 4.71 -19.26
C GLY A 496 11.68 5.39 -18.41
N ASN A 497 12.14 6.60 -18.74
CA ASN A 497 13.32 7.22 -18.12
C ASN A 497 13.06 7.93 -16.77
N CYS A 498 11.85 8.08 -16.32
CA CYS A 498 11.44 8.81 -15.12
C CYS A 498 12.03 10.24 -14.98
N ARG A 499 12.35 10.91 -16.12
CA ARG A 499 12.99 12.22 -16.18
C ARG A 499 11.96 13.35 -16.17
N ARG A 500 11.64 13.86 -14.97
CA ARG A 500 10.77 15.03 -14.79
C ARG A 500 11.31 16.28 -15.48
N ASP A 501 12.61 16.49 -15.41
CA ASP A 501 13.31 17.60 -16.06
C ASP A 501 13.29 17.58 -17.60
N LEU A 502 12.90 16.45 -18.20
CA LEU A 502 12.68 16.27 -19.63
C LEU A 502 11.20 16.05 -19.98
N THR A 503 10.32 16.46 -19.06
CA THR A 503 8.87 16.35 -19.18
C THR A 503 8.24 17.74 -19.17
N THR A 504 7.31 17.99 -20.09
CA THR A 504 6.49 19.22 -20.10
C THR A 504 5.04 18.83 -20.29
N ALA A 505 4.17 19.36 -19.44
CA ALA A 505 2.73 19.20 -19.56
C ALA A 505 2.04 20.56 -19.72
N ARG A 506 1.03 20.61 -20.58
CA ARG A 506 0.25 21.83 -20.84
C ARG A 506 -1.21 21.52 -20.83
N ALA A 507 -2.01 22.39 -20.24
CA ALA A 507 -3.46 22.34 -20.27
C ALA A 507 -4.01 23.47 -21.16
N ASP A 508 -5.06 23.15 -21.90
CA ASP A 508 -5.93 24.11 -22.59
C ASP A 508 -7.34 23.94 -21.96
N PRO A 509 -7.71 24.77 -20.97
CA PRO A 509 -8.98 24.62 -20.25
C PRO A 509 -10.21 24.84 -21.17
N GLU A 510 -10.11 25.74 -22.16
CA GLU A 510 -11.22 26.04 -23.07
C GLU A 510 -11.55 24.83 -23.97
N ARG A 511 -10.53 24.15 -24.44
CA ARG A 511 -10.64 22.96 -25.28
C ARG A 511 -10.69 21.66 -24.46
N ARG A 512 -10.46 21.72 -23.15
CA ARG A 512 -10.31 20.59 -22.24
C ARG A 512 -9.26 19.58 -22.73
N LEU A 513 -8.13 20.10 -23.21
CA LEU A 513 -7.00 19.29 -23.66
C LEU A 513 -5.87 19.34 -22.65
N VAL A 514 -5.21 18.19 -22.46
CA VAL A 514 -3.91 18.07 -21.80
C VAL A 514 -2.92 17.47 -22.78
N THR A 515 -1.75 18.09 -22.91
CA THR A 515 -0.64 17.59 -23.73
C THR A 515 0.54 17.30 -22.79
N LEU A 516 1.10 16.10 -22.90
CA LEU A 516 2.29 15.69 -22.16
C LEU A 516 3.40 15.34 -23.16
N GLU A 517 4.50 16.07 -23.09
CA GLU A 517 5.70 15.83 -23.91
C GLU A 517 6.80 15.23 -23.03
N ARG A 518 7.39 14.14 -23.50
CA ARG A 518 8.50 13.44 -22.86
C ARG A 518 9.66 13.32 -23.83
N SER A 519 10.87 13.50 -23.35
CA SER A 519 12.09 13.34 -24.16
C SER A 519 13.16 12.54 -23.40
N ASP A 520 14.13 12.06 -24.16
CA ASP A 520 15.28 11.30 -23.65
C ASP A 520 16.55 11.77 -24.33
N PRO A 521 17.72 11.75 -23.64
CA PRO A 521 19.00 12.14 -24.24
C PRO A 521 19.41 11.35 -25.49
N SER A 522 18.86 10.14 -25.70
CA SER A 522 19.06 9.36 -26.92
C SER A 522 18.36 9.95 -28.16
N GLY A 523 17.56 11.00 -27.99
CA GLY A 523 16.74 11.59 -29.03
C GLY A 523 15.34 10.97 -29.14
N SER A 524 15.00 9.99 -28.28
CA SER A 524 13.64 9.48 -28.19
C SER A 524 12.69 10.57 -27.68
N ARG A 525 11.50 10.62 -28.28
CA ARG A 525 10.44 11.59 -27.92
C ARG A 525 9.09 10.89 -27.89
N ALA A 526 8.26 11.27 -26.94
CA ALA A 526 6.86 10.85 -26.86
C ALA A 526 5.97 12.08 -26.64
N VAL A 527 4.80 12.10 -27.26
CA VAL A 527 3.78 13.13 -27.08
C VAL A 527 2.45 12.42 -26.82
N VAL A 528 1.81 12.79 -25.72
CA VAL A 528 0.48 12.33 -25.35
C VAL A 528 -0.48 13.51 -25.47
N VAL A 529 -1.64 13.30 -26.08
CA VAL A 529 -2.74 14.25 -26.04
C VAL A 529 -3.95 13.57 -25.44
N ALA A 530 -4.51 14.17 -24.41
CA ALA A 530 -5.73 13.75 -23.74
C ALA A 530 -6.82 14.79 -23.97
N ASN A 531 -7.91 14.39 -24.60
CA ASN A 531 -9.13 15.19 -24.75
C ASN A 531 -10.14 14.78 -23.67
N LEU A 532 -10.22 15.58 -22.64
CA LEU A 532 -11.12 15.38 -21.48
C LEU A 532 -12.52 15.97 -21.72
N GLY A 533 -12.72 16.65 -22.87
CA GLY A 533 -13.99 17.22 -23.29
C GLY A 533 -14.86 16.24 -24.06
N GLN A 534 -16.10 16.65 -24.35
CA GLN A 534 -17.06 15.83 -25.12
C GLN A 534 -16.97 16.07 -26.64
N ARG A 535 -16.34 17.17 -27.05
CA ARG A 535 -16.22 17.54 -28.47
C ARG A 535 -14.89 17.07 -29.05
N SER A 536 -14.89 16.70 -30.33
CA SER A 536 -13.63 16.44 -31.06
C SER A 536 -12.76 17.70 -31.09
N GLN A 537 -11.46 17.51 -30.97
CA GLN A 537 -10.47 18.58 -30.95
C GLN A 537 -9.34 18.26 -31.93
N HIS A 538 -8.92 19.27 -32.66
CA HIS A 538 -7.74 19.13 -33.55
C HIS A 538 -6.48 18.97 -32.70
N ILE A 539 -5.61 18.04 -33.09
CA ILE A 539 -4.33 17.77 -32.40
C ILE A 539 -3.48 19.05 -32.43
N PRO A 540 -2.99 19.55 -31.27
CA PRO A 540 -2.41 20.88 -31.16
C PRO A 540 -0.93 21.00 -31.63
N PHE A 541 -0.41 20.00 -32.36
CA PHE A 541 0.96 20.00 -32.84
C PHE A 541 1.07 19.29 -34.22
N ASP A 542 2.16 19.56 -34.94
CA ASP A 542 2.50 18.82 -36.14
C ASP A 542 3.07 17.44 -35.75
N THR A 543 2.36 16.39 -36.14
CA THR A 543 2.79 15.01 -35.89
C THR A 543 4.07 14.64 -36.65
N GLY A 544 4.37 15.30 -37.75
CA GLY A 544 5.66 15.26 -38.47
C GLY A 544 6.31 13.87 -38.55
N LYS A 545 7.40 13.69 -37.81
CA LYS A 545 8.16 12.43 -37.75
C LYS A 545 7.65 11.45 -36.67
N LEU A 546 6.65 11.85 -35.89
CA LEU A 546 6.10 11.01 -34.83
C LEU A 546 5.13 9.98 -35.40
N ARG A 547 5.14 8.78 -34.87
CA ARG A 547 4.23 7.69 -35.24
C ARG A 547 3.19 7.50 -34.14
N LEU A 548 1.92 7.39 -34.50
CA LEU A 548 0.85 6.99 -33.60
C LEU A 548 1.11 5.56 -33.11
N ARG A 549 1.15 5.36 -31.80
CA ARG A 549 1.39 4.06 -31.15
C ARG A 549 0.15 3.51 -30.47
N VAL A 550 -0.58 4.37 -29.77
CA VAL A 550 -1.80 4.02 -29.04
C VAL A 550 -2.82 5.14 -29.22
N ALA A 551 -4.08 4.79 -29.39
CA ALA A 551 -5.20 5.70 -29.31
C ALA A 551 -6.39 4.97 -28.69
N THR A 552 -7.05 5.58 -27.69
CA THR A 552 -8.21 5.00 -27.01
C THR A 552 -9.44 4.99 -27.91
N ARG A 553 -9.48 5.89 -28.90
CA ARG A 553 -10.47 5.96 -29.98
C ARG A 553 -9.81 6.32 -31.31
N PRO A 554 -10.38 5.95 -32.48
CA PRO A 554 -9.83 6.31 -33.76
C PRO A 554 -9.68 7.82 -33.93
N ILE A 555 -8.56 8.24 -34.51
CA ILE A 555 -8.32 9.63 -34.93
C ILE A 555 -8.94 9.82 -36.29
N SER A 556 -9.62 10.96 -36.51
CA SER A 556 -10.23 11.27 -37.80
C SER A 556 -9.19 11.48 -38.90
N PRO A 557 -9.55 11.35 -40.19
CA PRO A 557 -8.65 11.67 -41.29
C PRO A 557 -8.17 13.14 -41.31
N SER A 558 -8.94 14.05 -40.70
CA SER A 558 -8.57 15.46 -40.51
C SER A 558 -7.59 15.72 -39.39
N GLY A 559 -7.20 14.67 -38.62
CA GLY A 559 -6.30 14.80 -37.48
C GLY A 559 -7.01 15.24 -36.19
N ASP A 560 -8.32 14.96 -36.05
CA ASP A 560 -9.08 15.32 -34.87
C ASP A 560 -9.16 14.13 -33.90
N LEU A 561 -8.91 14.42 -32.64
CA LEU A 561 -9.06 13.50 -31.51
C LEU A 561 -10.47 13.60 -30.99
N SER A 562 -11.19 12.48 -30.95
CA SER A 562 -12.58 12.42 -30.43
C SER A 562 -12.69 12.94 -29.00
N GLY A 563 -13.91 13.34 -28.57
CA GLY A 563 -14.16 13.63 -27.15
C GLY A 563 -13.92 12.40 -26.29
N ALA A 564 -13.52 12.61 -25.03
CA ALA A 564 -13.20 11.58 -24.07
C ALA A 564 -12.23 10.52 -24.67
N SER A 565 -11.09 10.98 -25.19
CA SER A 565 -10.09 10.08 -25.76
C SER A 565 -8.66 10.61 -25.59
N ALA A 566 -7.70 9.70 -25.67
CA ALA A 566 -6.27 10.03 -25.63
C ALA A 566 -5.50 9.27 -26.70
N ALA A 567 -4.36 9.83 -27.10
CA ALA A 567 -3.47 9.16 -28.04
C ALA A 567 -2.00 9.47 -27.73
N VAL A 568 -1.14 8.54 -28.11
CA VAL A 568 0.31 8.55 -27.84
C VAL A 568 1.07 8.42 -29.15
N TRP A 569 1.95 9.36 -29.41
CA TRP A 569 2.88 9.35 -30.53
C TRP A 569 4.32 9.23 -30.04
N THR A 570 5.16 8.52 -30.76
CA THR A 570 6.60 8.42 -30.46
C THR A 570 7.45 8.56 -31.74
N THR A 571 8.71 8.91 -31.56
CA THR A 571 9.72 8.86 -32.64
C THR A 571 10.02 7.43 -33.09
#